data_225b000b50a09a8b7471cb2849a6710b
#
_entry.id   225b000b50a09a8b7471cb2849a6710b
#
_cell.length_a   1.000
_cell.length_b   1.000
_cell.length_c   1.000
_cell.angle_alpha   90.00
_cell.angle_beta   90.00
_cell.angle_gamma   90.00
#
_symmetry.space_group_name_H-M   'P 1'
#
loop_
_entity.id
_entity.type
_entity.pdbx_description
1 polymer ?
#
loop_
_entity_poly.entity_id
_entity_poly.type
_entity_poly.pdbx_seq_one_letter_code
_entity_poly.pdbx_strand_id
1 'polypeptide(L)'
;SMHLLDFATDVLMITMTAAILISINPWLAVVTLVPLPFIAWLIHTVRDRLRYGFEQVDRVWSEVTSVLADTIPGIRVVKAFAQEKREVNRFKEANMRNLQVNDRVNRIWSVFSPTVTLATEIGLLIVWGFGIWLVSDSAITVGVLTAFLTYISRFYTRLDSMSRIVSFTQKAAAGAKRIFDILDHVSSVPDP
;
A
#
# COMPACT_ATOMS: atom_id res chain seq x y z
N SER A 1 -4.95 16.53 -9.40
CA SER A 1 -3.68 17.23 -9.79
C SER A 1 -2.58 17.07 -8.74
N MET A 2 -2.88 17.05 -7.43
CA MET A 2 -1.86 16.90 -6.38
C MET A 2 -1.05 15.59 -6.51
N HIS A 3 -1.70 14.45 -6.71
CA HIS A 3 -1.02 13.15 -6.81
C HIS A 3 -0.07 12.99 -8.02
N LEU A 4 -0.32 13.70 -9.13
CA LEU A 4 0.61 13.70 -10.26
C LEU A 4 1.89 14.50 -9.96
N LEU A 5 1.74 15.62 -9.23
CA LEU A 5 2.88 16.41 -8.77
C LEU A 5 3.71 15.62 -7.75
N ASP A 6 3.06 14.94 -6.81
CA ASP A 6 3.73 14.08 -5.83
C ASP A 6 4.51 12.95 -6.53
N PHE A 7 3.88 12.28 -7.52
CA PHE A 7 4.54 11.25 -8.31
C PHE A 7 5.77 11.79 -9.08
N ALA A 8 5.62 12.91 -9.77
CA ALA A 8 6.73 13.53 -10.50
C ALA A 8 7.87 13.93 -9.55
N THR A 9 7.52 14.48 -8.38
CA THR A 9 8.49 14.84 -7.34
C THR A 9 9.20 13.61 -6.78
N ASP A 10 8.47 12.51 -6.52
CA ASP A 10 9.05 11.27 -6.02
C ASP A 10 10.01 10.63 -7.03
N VAL A 11 9.63 10.59 -8.32
CA VAL A 11 10.51 10.10 -9.40
C VAL A 11 11.77 10.95 -9.51
N LEU A 12 11.62 12.27 -9.49
CA LEU A 12 12.76 13.19 -9.54
C LEU A 12 13.69 12.99 -8.33
N MET A 13 13.13 12.92 -7.11
CA MET A 13 13.89 12.73 -5.88
C MET A 13 14.61 11.37 -5.86
N ILE A 14 13.96 10.30 -6.30
CA ILE A 14 14.57 8.97 -6.40
C ILE A 14 15.76 9.01 -7.38
N THR A 15 15.55 9.59 -8.56
CA THR A 15 16.59 9.67 -9.60
C THR A 15 17.77 10.52 -9.14
N MET A 16 17.50 11.71 -8.58
CA MET A 16 18.56 12.57 -8.05
C MET A 16 19.30 11.92 -6.88
N THR A 17 18.58 11.28 -5.95
CA THR A 17 19.21 10.62 -4.81
C THR A 17 20.08 9.44 -5.28
N ALA A 18 19.60 8.63 -6.22
CA ALA A 18 20.39 7.55 -6.82
C ALA A 18 21.67 8.09 -7.51
N ALA A 19 21.55 9.17 -8.28
CA ALA A 19 22.70 9.81 -8.92
C ALA A 19 23.73 10.32 -7.89
N ILE A 20 23.28 10.96 -6.81
CA ILE A 20 24.14 11.42 -5.71
C ILE A 20 24.82 10.22 -5.02
N LEU A 21 24.09 9.15 -4.70
CA LEU A 21 24.66 7.96 -4.05
C LEU A 21 25.75 7.31 -4.93
N ILE A 22 25.51 7.19 -6.23
CA ILE A 22 26.48 6.65 -7.18
C ILE A 22 27.70 7.57 -7.31
N SER A 23 27.51 8.89 -7.29
CA SER A 23 28.62 9.84 -7.37
C SER A 23 29.50 9.88 -6.10
N ILE A 24 28.92 9.60 -4.93
CA ILE A 24 29.65 9.54 -3.66
C ILE A 24 30.53 8.27 -3.61
N ASN A 25 29.90 7.12 -3.77
CA ASN A 25 30.64 5.83 -3.82
C ASN A 25 29.78 4.77 -4.51
N PRO A 26 30.18 4.31 -5.71
CA PRO A 26 29.41 3.34 -6.49
C PRO A 26 29.33 1.96 -5.81
N TRP A 27 30.36 1.52 -5.09
CA TRP A 27 30.34 0.26 -4.37
C TRP A 27 29.33 0.26 -3.22
N LEU A 28 29.31 1.35 -2.46
CA LEU A 28 28.33 1.52 -1.38
C LEU A 28 26.90 1.60 -1.93
N ALA A 29 26.72 2.27 -3.09
CA ALA A 29 25.43 2.31 -3.77
C ALA A 29 24.95 0.92 -4.22
N VAL A 30 25.83 0.07 -4.75
CA VAL A 30 25.49 -1.31 -5.12
C VAL A 30 25.10 -2.14 -3.91
N VAL A 31 25.84 -2.05 -2.79
CA VAL A 31 25.49 -2.73 -1.54
C VAL A 31 24.10 -2.34 -1.02
N THR A 32 23.70 -1.07 -1.22
CA THR A 32 22.36 -0.58 -0.88
C THR A 32 21.25 -1.28 -1.67
N LEU A 33 21.53 -1.71 -2.89
CA LEU A 33 20.54 -2.36 -3.74
C LEU A 33 20.35 -3.86 -3.40
N VAL A 34 21.25 -4.47 -2.63
CA VAL A 34 21.21 -5.90 -2.30
C VAL A 34 19.90 -6.36 -1.65
N PRO A 35 19.29 -5.64 -0.69
CA PRO A 35 18.02 -6.08 -0.11
C PRO A 35 16.81 -5.88 -1.03
N LEU A 36 16.88 -5.01 -2.05
CA LEU A 36 15.74 -4.67 -2.91
C LEU A 36 15.19 -5.88 -3.70
N PRO A 37 16.00 -6.74 -4.34
CA PRO A 37 15.49 -7.92 -5.03
C PRO A 37 14.72 -8.86 -4.11
N PHE A 38 15.18 -9.03 -2.87
CA PHE A 38 14.50 -9.85 -1.88
C PHE A 38 13.16 -9.24 -1.46
N ILE A 39 13.14 -7.94 -1.19
CA ILE A 39 11.92 -7.19 -0.85
C ILE A 39 10.93 -7.25 -2.02
N ALA A 40 11.39 -7.03 -3.25
CA ALA A 40 10.56 -7.10 -4.45
C ALA A 40 9.96 -8.50 -4.65
N TRP A 41 10.74 -9.55 -4.45
CA TRP A 41 10.27 -10.94 -4.50
C TRP A 41 9.21 -11.21 -3.41
N LEU A 42 9.43 -10.75 -2.19
CA LEU A 42 8.49 -10.90 -1.08
C LEU A 42 7.17 -10.18 -1.38
N ILE A 43 7.25 -8.94 -1.86
CA ILE A 43 6.07 -8.16 -2.28
C ILE A 43 5.32 -8.89 -3.40
N HIS A 44 6.03 -9.36 -4.41
CA HIS A 44 5.41 -10.08 -5.54
C HIS A 44 4.67 -11.33 -5.08
N THR A 45 5.26 -12.09 -4.15
CA THR A 45 4.67 -13.35 -3.64
C THR A 45 3.40 -13.14 -2.81
N VAL A 46 3.35 -12.04 -2.04
CA VAL A 46 2.23 -11.79 -1.10
C VAL A 46 1.17 -10.86 -1.70
N ARG A 47 1.53 -10.07 -2.70
CA ARG A 47 0.68 -9.04 -3.32
C ARG A 47 -0.73 -9.54 -3.69
N ASP A 48 -0.82 -10.65 -4.41
CA ASP A 48 -2.11 -11.14 -4.92
C ASP A 48 -3.01 -11.65 -3.79
N ARG A 49 -2.42 -12.27 -2.76
CA ARG A 49 -3.16 -12.70 -1.56
C ARG A 49 -3.71 -11.53 -0.78
N LEU A 50 -2.91 -10.47 -0.61
CA LEU A 50 -3.35 -9.26 0.09
C LEU A 50 -4.41 -8.51 -0.72
N ARG A 51 -4.22 -8.37 -2.03
CA ARG A 51 -5.21 -7.72 -2.91
C ARG A 51 -6.55 -8.40 -2.83
N TYR A 52 -6.57 -9.73 -3.04
CA TYR A 52 -7.80 -10.51 -2.93
C TYR A 52 -8.41 -10.41 -1.52
N GLY A 53 -7.59 -10.44 -0.49
CA GLY A 53 -8.02 -10.27 0.90
C GLY A 53 -8.71 -8.94 1.13
N PHE A 54 -8.13 -7.83 0.69
CA PHE A 54 -8.72 -6.49 0.82
C PHE A 54 -10.02 -6.34 0.01
N GLU A 55 -10.09 -6.92 -1.20
CA GLU A 55 -11.33 -6.96 -1.98
C GLU A 55 -12.45 -7.71 -1.24
N GLN A 56 -12.11 -8.78 -0.51
CA GLN A 56 -13.07 -9.50 0.35
C GLN A 56 -13.49 -8.66 1.56
N VAL A 57 -12.57 -7.93 2.19
CA VAL A 57 -12.90 -6.99 3.28
C VAL A 57 -13.90 -5.94 2.80
N ASP A 58 -13.66 -5.31 1.66
CA ASP A 58 -14.56 -4.31 1.09
C ASP A 58 -15.96 -4.89 0.81
N ARG A 59 -16.02 -6.14 0.34
CA ARG A 59 -17.29 -6.84 0.07
C ARG A 59 -18.08 -7.09 1.36
N VAL A 60 -17.46 -7.69 2.37
CA VAL A 60 -18.14 -7.98 3.65
C VAL A 60 -18.49 -6.71 4.42
N TRP A 61 -17.70 -5.66 4.26
CA TRP A 61 -18.03 -4.35 4.81
C TRP A 61 -19.28 -3.75 4.15
N SER A 62 -19.41 -3.92 2.82
CA SER A 62 -20.61 -3.52 2.09
C SER A 62 -21.85 -4.27 2.56
N GLU A 63 -21.73 -5.57 2.91
CA GLU A 63 -22.84 -6.34 3.50
C GLU A 63 -23.28 -5.74 4.85
N VAL A 64 -22.33 -5.43 5.75
CA VAL A 64 -22.63 -4.78 7.05
C VAL A 64 -23.33 -3.43 6.83
N THR A 65 -22.82 -2.63 5.91
CA THR A 65 -23.38 -1.30 5.60
C THR A 65 -24.77 -1.42 5.00
N SER A 66 -25.03 -2.42 4.14
CA SER A 66 -26.35 -2.67 3.57
C SER A 66 -27.37 -3.03 4.64
N VAL A 67 -27.02 -3.91 5.61
CA VAL A 67 -27.91 -4.23 6.73
C VAL A 67 -28.30 -2.98 7.51
N LEU A 68 -27.36 -2.07 7.76
CA LEU A 68 -27.64 -0.80 8.44
C LEU A 68 -28.51 0.13 7.60
N ALA A 69 -28.21 0.25 6.30
CA ALA A 69 -28.96 1.08 5.36
C ALA A 69 -30.41 0.64 5.19
N ASP A 70 -30.68 -0.66 5.32
CA ASP A 70 -32.04 -1.20 5.31
C ASP A 70 -32.75 -1.00 6.65
N THR A 71 -32.06 -1.29 7.75
CA THR A 71 -32.66 -1.33 9.11
C THR A 71 -32.93 0.06 9.68
N ILE A 72 -32.03 1.04 9.49
CA ILE A 72 -32.18 2.37 10.09
C ILE A 72 -33.39 3.12 9.55
N PRO A 73 -33.62 3.25 8.22
CA PRO A 73 -34.83 3.86 7.70
C PRO A 73 -36.09 3.08 8.05
N GLY A 74 -36.02 1.73 8.10
CA GLY A 74 -37.11 0.83 8.41
C GLY A 74 -37.38 0.62 9.90
N ILE A 75 -36.73 1.35 10.80
CA ILE A 75 -36.78 1.07 12.26
C ILE A 75 -38.20 1.11 12.83
N ARG A 76 -39.07 1.95 12.28
CA ARG A 76 -40.49 2.01 12.70
C ARG A 76 -41.23 0.70 12.41
N VAL A 77 -40.93 0.08 11.26
CA VAL A 77 -41.50 -1.20 10.87
C VAL A 77 -40.97 -2.32 11.78
N VAL A 78 -39.65 -2.35 12.01
CA VAL A 78 -39.01 -3.31 12.91
C VAL A 78 -39.65 -3.25 14.30
N LYS A 79 -39.87 -2.05 14.80
CA LYS A 79 -40.53 -1.82 16.12
C LYS A 79 -41.99 -2.23 16.11
N ALA A 80 -42.74 -1.91 15.05
CA ALA A 80 -44.15 -2.26 14.96
C ALA A 80 -44.40 -3.77 14.97
N PHE A 81 -43.47 -4.55 14.42
CA PHE A 81 -43.55 -6.02 14.38
C PHE A 81 -42.70 -6.71 15.44
N ALA A 82 -42.11 -5.97 16.40
CA ALA A 82 -41.24 -6.48 17.47
C ALA A 82 -40.12 -7.38 16.97
N GLN A 83 -39.51 -7.03 15.83
CA GLN A 83 -38.44 -7.81 15.15
C GLN A 83 -37.02 -7.34 15.49
N GLU A 84 -36.79 -6.60 16.59
CA GLU A 84 -35.49 -6.06 16.98
C GLU A 84 -34.43 -7.17 17.15
N LYS A 85 -34.81 -8.28 17.79
CA LYS A 85 -33.89 -9.39 17.98
C LYS A 85 -33.40 -10.00 16.65
N ARG A 86 -34.30 -10.07 15.67
CA ARG A 86 -34.00 -10.60 14.35
C ARG A 86 -33.00 -9.69 13.63
N GLU A 87 -33.23 -8.38 13.62
CA GLU A 87 -32.34 -7.42 12.97
C GLU A 87 -30.97 -7.33 13.68
N VAL A 88 -30.94 -7.40 15.02
CA VAL A 88 -29.68 -7.50 15.78
C VAL A 88 -28.90 -8.76 15.41
N ASN A 89 -29.56 -9.89 15.27
CA ASN A 89 -28.89 -11.13 14.86
C ASN A 89 -28.38 -11.04 13.43
N ARG A 90 -29.16 -10.50 12.50
CA ARG A 90 -28.74 -10.24 11.10
C ARG A 90 -27.49 -9.38 11.03
N PHE A 91 -27.46 -8.30 11.81
CA PHE A 91 -26.29 -7.44 11.93
C PHE A 91 -25.08 -8.18 12.52
N LYS A 92 -25.28 -8.93 13.61
CA LYS A 92 -24.21 -9.72 14.26
C LYS A 92 -23.60 -10.74 13.29
N GLU A 93 -24.40 -11.42 12.49
CA GLU A 93 -23.93 -12.38 11.50
C GLU A 93 -23.09 -11.71 10.40
N ALA A 94 -23.56 -10.59 9.86
CA ALA A 94 -22.80 -9.82 8.87
C ALA A 94 -21.48 -9.31 9.47
N ASN A 95 -21.52 -8.76 10.68
CA ASN A 95 -20.34 -8.26 11.37
C ASN A 95 -19.36 -9.39 11.77
N MET A 96 -19.85 -10.58 12.10
CA MET A 96 -18.99 -11.73 12.38
C MET A 96 -18.25 -12.18 11.11
N ARG A 97 -18.93 -12.22 9.96
CA ARG A 97 -18.26 -12.49 8.67
C ARG A 97 -17.18 -11.44 8.37
N ASN A 98 -17.50 -10.15 8.59
CA ASN A 98 -16.54 -9.07 8.43
C ASN A 98 -15.30 -9.28 9.33
N LEU A 99 -15.52 -9.60 10.62
CA LEU A 99 -14.44 -9.89 11.57
C LEU A 99 -13.55 -11.05 11.10
N GLN A 100 -14.14 -12.16 10.64
CA GLN A 100 -13.39 -13.33 10.18
C GLN A 100 -12.52 -13.03 8.95
N VAL A 101 -13.04 -12.26 8.00
CA VAL A 101 -12.29 -11.87 6.80
C VAL A 101 -11.17 -10.89 7.16
N ASN A 102 -11.46 -9.89 7.98
CA ASN A 102 -10.46 -8.94 8.47
C ASN A 102 -9.33 -9.65 9.25
N ASP A 103 -9.68 -10.59 10.15
CA ASP A 103 -8.68 -11.35 10.93
C ASP A 103 -7.74 -12.15 10.01
N ARG A 104 -8.28 -12.77 8.95
CA ARG A 104 -7.48 -13.51 7.96
C ARG A 104 -6.50 -12.59 7.23
N VAL A 105 -6.95 -11.43 6.78
CA VAL A 105 -6.11 -10.46 6.07
C VAL A 105 -5.07 -9.86 7.03
N ASN A 106 -5.50 -9.49 8.24
CA ASN A 106 -4.61 -8.94 9.26
C ASN A 106 -3.53 -9.94 9.67
N ARG A 107 -3.83 -11.24 9.71
CA ARG A 107 -2.83 -12.28 9.99
C ARG A 107 -1.75 -12.35 8.91
N ILE A 108 -2.13 -12.23 7.64
CA ILE A 108 -1.14 -12.15 6.54
C ILE A 108 -0.32 -10.87 6.67
N TRP A 109 -0.99 -9.73 6.91
CA TRP A 109 -0.35 -8.44 7.04
C TRP A 109 0.61 -8.36 8.24
N SER A 110 0.23 -8.94 9.38
CA SER A 110 1.04 -8.93 10.61
C SER A 110 2.36 -9.70 10.51
N VAL A 111 2.49 -10.61 9.55
CA VAL A 111 3.75 -11.29 9.23
C VAL A 111 4.49 -10.56 8.12
N PHE A 112 3.77 -10.14 7.08
CA PHE A 112 4.36 -9.51 5.90
C PHE A 112 5.03 -8.17 6.24
N SER A 113 4.33 -7.27 6.92
CA SER A 113 4.84 -5.93 7.23
C SER A 113 6.13 -5.95 8.07
N PRO A 114 6.22 -6.68 9.20
CA PRO A 114 7.47 -6.79 9.94
C PRO A 114 8.60 -7.46 9.15
N THR A 115 8.28 -8.43 8.28
CA THR A 115 9.30 -9.09 7.45
C THR A 115 9.94 -8.12 6.46
N VAL A 116 9.14 -7.26 5.82
CA VAL A 116 9.64 -6.20 4.94
C VAL A 116 10.49 -5.20 5.73
N THR A 117 10.01 -4.79 6.91
CA THR A 117 10.77 -3.87 7.78
C THR A 117 12.10 -4.48 8.19
N LEU A 118 12.12 -5.73 8.65
CA LEU A 118 13.36 -6.44 9.02
C LEU A 118 14.32 -6.54 7.84
N ALA A 119 13.84 -6.86 6.64
CA ALA A 119 14.69 -6.92 5.45
C ALA A 119 15.32 -5.55 5.13
N THR A 120 14.56 -4.47 5.31
CA THR A 120 15.04 -3.09 5.12
C THR A 120 16.10 -2.73 6.18
N GLU A 121 15.83 -3.04 7.45
CA GLU A 121 16.76 -2.75 8.56
C GLU A 121 18.06 -3.56 8.43
N ILE A 122 17.97 -4.84 8.05
CA ILE A 122 19.16 -5.66 7.74
C ILE A 122 19.95 -5.04 6.59
N GLY A 123 19.27 -4.57 5.55
CA GLY A 123 19.92 -3.87 4.45
C GLY A 123 20.67 -2.61 4.93
N LEU A 124 20.05 -1.83 5.80
CA LEU A 124 20.68 -0.66 6.41
C LEU A 124 21.91 -1.03 7.25
N LEU A 125 21.82 -2.10 8.06
CA LEU A 125 22.95 -2.62 8.84
C LEU A 125 24.12 -3.09 7.96
N ILE A 126 23.85 -3.72 6.82
CA ILE A 126 24.86 -4.10 5.84
C ILE A 126 25.58 -2.85 5.29
N VAL A 127 24.82 -1.82 4.94
CA VAL A 127 25.39 -0.53 4.48
C VAL A 127 26.24 0.13 5.57
N TRP A 128 25.79 0.09 6.81
CA TRP A 128 26.57 0.58 7.96
C TRP A 128 27.88 -0.20 8.12
N GLY A 129 27.82 -1.53 8.16
CA GLY A 129 28.99 -2.39 8.34
C GLY A 129 30.01 -2.20 7.21
N PHE A 130 29.55 -2.21 5.96
CA PHE A 130 30.41 -1.98 4.80
C PHE A 130 30.95 -0.54 4.76
N GLY A 131 30.13 0.45 5.11
CA GLY A 131 30.56 1.85 5.20
C GLY A 131 31.63 2.08 6.27
N ILE A 132 31.49 1.48 7.46
CA ILE A 132 32.52 1.55 8.51
C ILE A 132 33.83 0.90 8.03
N TRP A 133 33.74 -0.23 7.34
CA TRP A 133 34.92 -0.87 6.76
C TRP A 133 35.63 0.06 5.76
N LEU A 134 34.90 0.73 4.87
CA LEU A 134 35.45 1.72 3.93
C LEU A 134 36.07 2.94 4.63
N VAL A 135 35.50 3.37 5.74
CA VAL A 135 36.07 4.45 6.57
C VAL A 135 37.39 3.99 7.21
N SER A 136 37.44 2.75 7.72
CA SER A 136 38.63 2.17 8.32
C SER A 136 39.79 2.02 7.31
N ASP A 137 39.44 1.73 6.05
CA ASP A 137 40.39 1.65 4.94
C ASP A 137 40.73 3.03 4.33
N SER A 138 40.28 4.10 4.96
CA SER A 138 40.48 5.50 4.51
C SER A 138 39.94 5.81 3.11
N ALA A 139 39.05 4.95 2.58
CA ALA A 139 38.44 5.13 1.27
C ALA A 139 37.36 6.21 1.27
N ILE A 140 36.66 6.40 2.40
CA ILE A 140 35.67 7.45 2.62
C ILE A 140 35.84 8.06 4.01
N THR A 141 35.26 9.27 4.21
CA THR A 141 35.23 9.93 5.53
C THR A 141 33.95 9.58 6.28
N VAL A 142 33.93 9.72 7.60
CA VAL A 142 32.74 9.58 8.44
C VAL A 142 31.63 10.53 7.97
N GLY A 143 31.97 11.76 7.55
CA GLY A 143 31.00 12.71 7.01
C GLY A 143 30.32 12.24 5.72
N VAL A 144 31.07 11.57 4.82
CA VAL A 144 30.53 10.94 3.60
C VAL A 144 29.60 9.79 3.96
N LEU A 145 29.97 8.94 4.93
CA LEU A 145 29.10 7.83 5.37
C LEU A 145 27.78 8.35 5.97
N THR A 146 27.83 9.36 6.83
CA THR A 146 26.62 9.94 7.43
C THR A 146 25.71 10.62 6.38
N ALA A 147 26.29 11.31 5.41
CA ALA A 147 25.54 11.86 4.28
C ALA A 147 24.87 10.75 3.47
N PHE A 148 25.61 9.67 3.16
CA PHE A 148 25.10 8.52 2.43
C PHE A 148 23.91 7.87 3.14
N LEU A 149 23.99 7.63 4.44
CA LEU A 149 22.92 7.04 5.25
C LEU A 149 21.67 7.93 5.30
N THR A 150 21.85 9.24 5.33
CA THR A 150 20.74 10.20 5.25
C THR A 150 20.01 10.12 3.91
N TYR A 151 20.76 10.05 2.81
CA TYR A 151 20.17 9.93 1.47
C TYR A 151 19.48 8.59 1.25
N ILE A 152 20.04 7.48 1.76
CA ILE A 152 19.44 6.16 1.61
C ILE A 152 18.12 6.05 2.36
N SER A 153 18.02 6.62 3.57
CA SER A 153 16.76 6.66 4.33
C SER A 153 15.68 7.43 3.56
N ARG A 154 16.04 8.55 2.94
CA ARG A 154 15.12 9.30 2.07
C ARG A 154 14.71 8.50 0.83
N PHE A 155 15.63 7.78 0.23
CA PHE A 155 15.39 6.94 -0.94
C PHE A 155 14.35 5.85 -0.64
N TYR A 156 14.51 5.10 0.46
CA TYR A 156 13.55 4.07 0.87
C TYR A 156 12.17 4.65 1.20
N THR A 157 12.10 5.80 1.87
CA THR A 157 10.84 6.47 2.17
C THR A 157 10.09 6.86 0.90
N ARG A 158 10.79 7.31 -0.14
CA ARG A 158 10.19 7.69 -1.43
C ARG A 158 9.73 6.48 -2.24
N LEU A 159 10.47 5.36 -2.18
CA LEU A 159 10.04 4.11 -2.80
C LEU A 159 8.72 3.59 -2.20
N ASP A 160 8.56 3.71 -0.89
CA ASP A 160 7.32 3.32 -0.21
C ASP A 160 6.14 4.23 -0.61
N SER A 161 6.33 5.54 -0.68
CA SER A 161 5.28 6.46 -1.13
C SER A 161 4.86 6.23 -2.58
N MET A 162 5.82 5.92 -3.45
CA MET A 162 5.56 5.64 -4.88
C MET A 162 4.69 4.37 -5.06
N SER A 163 4.89 3.35 -4.24
CA SER A 163 4.07 2.13 -4.26
C SER A 163 2.60 2.42 -3.95
N ARG A 164 2.33 3.35 -3.05
CA ARG A 164 0.97 3.80 -2.70
C ARG A 164 0.32 4.59 -3.84
N ILE A 165 1.08 5.48 -4.50
CA ILE A 165 0.59 6.29 -5.63
C ILE A 165 0.16 5.42 -6.81
N VAL A 166 0.93 4.37 -7.15
CA VAL A 166 0.58 3.42 -8.22
C VAL A 166 -0.78 2.77 -7.95
N SER A 167 -1.04 2.33 -6.71
CA SER A 167 -2.33 1.74 -6.33
C SER A 167 -3.48 2.74 -6.43
N PHE A 168 -3.24 4.00 -6.07
CA PHE A 168 -4.23 5.07 -6.16
C PHE A 168 -4.56 5.42 -7.62
N THR A 169 -3.54 5.49 -8.47
CA THR A 169 -3.69 5.77 -9.92
C THR A 169 -4.51 4.68 -10.61
N GLN A 170 -4.32 3.41 -10.25
CA GLN A 170 -5.12 2.30 -10.78
C GLN A 170 -6.61 2.43 -10.42
N LYS A 171 -6.92 2.81 -9.17
CA LYS A 171 -8.31 3.08 -8.74
C LYS A 171 -8.91 4.26 -9.49
N ALA A 172 -8.15 5.34 -9.67
CA ALA A 172 -8.59 6.52 -10.42
C ALA A 172 -8.84 6.20 -11.91
N ALA A 173 -7.96 5.41 -12.53
CA ALA A 173 -8.11 4.96 -13.92
C ALA A 173 -9.36 4.09 -14.10
N ALA A 174 -9.65 3.18 -13.15
CA ALA A 174 -10.86 2.37 -13.17
C ALA A 174 -12.13 3.23 -13.03
N GLY A 175 -12.08 4.27 -12.18
CA GLY A 175 -13.17 5.24 -12.04
C GLY A 175 -13.38 6.06 -13.32
N ALA A 176 -12.30 6.57 -13.92
CA ALA A 176 -12.34 7.30 -15.18
C ALA A 176 -12.93 6.45 -16.31
N LYS A 177 -12.50 5.19 -16.42
CA LYS A 177 -13.06 4.27 -17.42
C LYS A 177 -14.59 4.14 -17.30
N ARG A 178 -15.13 4.00 -16.10
CA ARG A 178 -16.57 3.92 -15.87
C ARG A 178 -17.30 5.20 -16.31
N ILE A 179 -16.68 6.37 -16.11
CA ILE A 179 -17.26 7.65 -16.55
C ILE A 179 -17.29 7.69 -18.09
N PHE A 180 -16.21 7.30 -18.76
CA PHE A 180 -16.16 7.22 -20.22
C PHE A 180 -17.14 6.17 -20.77
N ASP A 181 -17.26 5.01 -20.13
CA ASP A 181 -18.22 3.98 -20.51
C ASP A 181 -19.67 4.50 -20.47
N ILE A 182 -19.98 5.43 -19.55
CA ILE A 182 -21.29 6.09 -19.46
C ILE A 182 -21.43 7.19 -20.53
N LEU A 183 -20.40 8.02 -20.73
CA LEU A 183 -20.42 9.12 -21.71
C LEU A 183 -20.48 8.61 -23.16
N ASP A 184 -19.82 7.51 -23.43
CA ASP A 184 -19.77 6.87 -24.76
C ASP A 184 -20.97 5.91 -24.99
N HIS A 185 -21.84 5.77 -23.96
CA HIS A 185 -23.00 4.90 -24.07
C HIS A 185 -24.02 5.45 -25.06
N VAL A 186 -24.16 4.76 -26.17
CA VAL A 186 -25.19 5.04 -27.17
C VAL A 186 -26.50 4.42 -26.67
N SER A 187 -27.54 5.23 -26.51
CA SER A 187 -28.86 4.76 -26.11
C SER A 187 -29.36 3.68 -27.08
N SER A 188 -29.79 2.54 -26.56
CA SER A 188 -30.44 1.48 -27.35
C SER A 188 -31.90 1.83 -27.70
N VAL A 189 -32.43 2.91 -27.13
CA VAL A 189 -33.78 3.44 -27.42
C VAL A 189 -33.60 4.69 -28.27
N PRO A 190 -33.96 4.65 -29.56
CA PRO A 190 -33.95 5.86 -30.40
C PRO A 190 -34.98 6.86 -29.90
N ASP A 191 -34.62 8.16 -29.90
CA ASP A 191 -35.58 9.20 -29.71
C ASP A 191 -36.62 9.18 -30.83
N PRO A 192 -37.92 9.38 -30.55
CA PRO A 192 -39.00 9.37 -31.53
C PRO A 192 -38.89 10.49 -32.56
#